data_99795263e00df0a6c35671db2f3d261d
#
_entry.id   99795263e00df0a6c35671db2f3d261d
#
_cell.length_a   1.000
_cell.length_b   1.000
_cell.length_c   1.000
_cell.angle_alpha   90.00
_cell.angle_beta   90.00
_cell.angle_gamma   90.00
#
_symmetry.space_group_name_H-M   'P 1'
#
loop_
_entity.id
_entity.type
_entity.pdbx_description
1 polymer ?
#
loop_
_entity_poly.entity_id
_entity_poly.type
_entity_poly.pdbx_seq_one_letter_code
_entity_poly.pdbx_strand_id
1 'polypeptide(L)'
;MTLLFGCAAQGPASHSALQPQDHTPIAAQSAIKAKASPSSVFGEPEELATEDDLEAFSSNSKPYQLPVLADSILERGMSLIGTRYRFGGTSEKSGFDCSGFIGYLFREEAGMTLPRSTREMINVDAPKVARNKLKPGDLLFFSTNGRGRVSHAGIYLGDNQFIHSSSRRSGGVRIDSLGDRYWSKTFIEAKRALAMAPTNIARN
;
A
#
# COMPACT_ATOMS: atom_id res chain seq x y z
N MET A 1 -4.17 3.19 -68.80
CA MET A 1 -5.38 2.38 -68.85
C MET A 1 -5.43 1.64 -67.52
N THR A 2 -6.31 1.75 -66.60
CA THR A 2 -7.71 2.12 -66.57
C THR A 2 -8.03 2.50 -65.11
N LEU A 3 -8.72 3.58 -64.88
CA LEU A 3 -9.39 4.06 -63.67
C LEU A 3 -10.49 3.09 -63.23
N LEU A 4 -10.85 3.15 -61.89
CA LEU A 4 -12.23 3.14 -61.35
C LEU A 4 -12.12 3.15 -59.84
N PHE A 5 -12.47 4.21 -59.11
CA PHE A 5 -13.75 4.75 -58.65
C PHE A 5 -14.57 3.78 -57.75
N GLY A 6 -14.92 4.29 -56.61
CA GLY A 6 -16.06 3.84 -55.80
C GLY A 6 -15.75 3.93 -54.32
N CYS A 7 -16.31 4.65 -53.59
CA CYS A 7 -17.52 5.33 -53.18
C CYS A 7 -17.54 5.39 -51.64
N ALA A 8 -17.69 6.57 -51.11
CA ALA A 8 -17.95 6.88 -49.73
C ALA A 8 -19.38 6.42 -49.32
N ALA A 9 -19.53 5.97 -48.10
CA ALA A 9 -20.82 5.92 -47.44
C ALA A 9 -20.69 6.49 -46.04
N GLN A 10 -21.19 7.70 -45.87
CA GLN A 10 -21.47 8.32 -44.58
C GLN A 10 -22.83 7.79 -44.08
N GLY A 11 -22.90 7.32 -42.84
CA GLY A 11 -24.13 7.03 -42.13
C GLY A 11 -24.31 8.01 -40.96
N PRO A 12 -25.53 8.41 -40.63
CA PRO A 12 -25.78 9.58 -39.80
C PRO A 12 -25.66 9.33 -38.28
N ALA A 13 -25.22 10.37 -37.61
CA ALA A 13 -25.24 10.50 -36.17
C ALA A 13 -26.67 10.52 -35.59
N SER A 14 -26.94 9.69 -34.63
CA SER A 14 -28.14 9.80 -33.80
C SER A 14 -27.74 10.31 -32.42
N HIS A 15 -28.03 11.59 -32.18
CA HIS A 15 -28.09 12.20 -30.86
C HIS A 15 -29.32 11.68 -30.12
N SER A 16 -29.10 11.00 -29.01
CA SER A 16 -30.15 10.78 -28.01
C SER A 16 -29.79 11.52 -26.74
N ALA A 17 -30.46 12.63 -26.54
CA ALA A 17 -30.45 13.41 -25.32
C ALA A 17 -31.25 12.65 -24.24
N LEU A 18 -30.64 12.35 -23.12
CA LEU A 18 -31.34 11.91 -21.92
C LEU A 18 -31.41 13.07 -20.95
N GLN A 19 -32.63 13.41 -20.61
CA GLN A 19 -33.04 14.46 -19.66
C GLN A 19 -32.64 14.10 -18.22
N PRO A 20 -32.47 15.11 -17.35
CA PRO A 20 -32.24 14.89 -15.91
C PRO A 20 -33.57 14.54 -15.23
N GLN A 21 -33.55 13.50 -14.42
CA GLN A 21 -34.70 13.19 -13.52
C GLN A 21 -34.39 13.78 -12.15
N ASP A 22 -35.24 14.71 -11.75
CA ASP A 22 -35.43 15.22 -10.41
C ASP A 22 -35.86 14.08 -9.47
N HIS A 23 -35.14 13.90 -8.39
CA HIS A 23 -35.63 13.16 -7.22
C HIS A 23 -35.65 14.06 -6.00
N THR A 24 -36.85 14.49 -5.68
CA THR A 24 -37.26 15.11 -4.43
C THR A 24 -37.02 14.20 -3.21
N PRO A 25 -36.67 14.77 -2.04
CA PRO A 25 -36.44 13.99 -0.83
C PRO A 25 -37.76 13.68 -0.11
N ILE A 26 -37.96 12.41 0.23
CA ILE A 26 -39.03 11.98 1.10
C ILE A 26 -38.52 12.03 2.54
N ALA A 27 -39.08 12.99 3.30
CA ALA A 27 -39.01 13.02 4.74
C ALA A 27 -39.97 11.98 5.33
N ALA A 28 -39.43 11.09 6.13
CA ALA A 28 -40.27 10.27 7.02
C ALA A 28 -39.72 10.42 8.45
N GLN A 29 -40.41 11.28 9.18
CA GLN A 29 -40.36 11.34 10.64
C GLN A 29 -41.03 10.08 11.22
N SER A 30 -40.31 9.40 12.12
CA SER A 30 -40.98 8.49 13.08
C SER A 30 -40.38 8.73 14.45
N ALA A 31 -41.11 9.46 15.24
CA ALA A 31 -40.89 9.65 16.68
C ALA A 31 -41.16 8.31 17.39
N ILE A 32 -40.18 7.84 18.16
CA ILE A 32 -40.41 6.80 19.17
C ILE A 32 -40.07 7.40 20.53
N LYS A 33 -41.13 7.44 21.30
CA LYS A 33 -41.45 7.92 22.61
C LYS A 33 -40.45 7.38 23.67
N ALA A 34 -39.83 8.25 24.42
CA ALA A 34 -39.12 7.98 25.64
C ALA A 34 -40.02 7.34 26.69
N LYS A 35 -39.51 6.28 27.33
CA LYS A 35 -40.05 5.81 28.58
C LYS A 35 -38.88 5.69 29.57
N ALA A 36 -38.81 6.68 30.43
CA ALA A 36 -37.91 6.71 31.58
C ALA A 36 -38.44 5.76 32.66
N SER A 37 -37.53 5.02 33.30
CA SER A 37 -37.63 4.71 34.72
C SER A 37 -36.24 4.36 35.28
N PRO A 38 -35.90 4.87 36.43
CA PRO A 38 -34.58 4.76 36.98
C PRO A 38 -34.43 3.52 37.83
N SER A 39 -33.32 2.82 37.69
CA SER A 39 -32.90 1.88 38.74
C SER A 39 -31.41 2.15 39.01
N SER A 40 -31.19 2.82 40.10
CA SER A 40 -29.91 3.03 40.74
C SER A 40 -29.37 1.69 41.22
N VAL A 41 -28.25 1.25 40.64
CA VAL A 41 -27.35 0.32 41.29
C VAL A 41 -26.01 1.04 41.37
N PHE A 42 -25.75 1.59 42.56
CA PHE A 42 -24.40 1.98 42.95
C PHE A 42 -23.59 0.70 43.05
N GLY A 43 -22.83 0.41 41.99
CA GLY A 43 -21.66 -0.48 42.10
C GLY A 43 -20.54 0.31 42.73
N GLU A 44 -19.88 -0.32 43.69
CA GLU A 44 -18.76 0.24 44.43
C GLU A 44 -17.67 0.71 43.48
N PRO A 45 -16.82 1.71 43.91
CA PRO A 45 -15.74 2.22 43.08
C PRO A 45 -14.73 1.09 42.81
N GLU A 46 -14.59 0.73 41.54
CA GLU A 46 -13.50 -0.14 41.14
C GLU A 46 -12.18 0.49 41.56
N GLU A 47 -11.38 -0.32 42.22
CA GLU A 47 -10.06 -0.03 42.76
C GLU A 47 -9.24 0.66 41.69
N LEU A 48 -8.94 1.95 41.89
CA LEU A 48 -8.08 2.73 40.98
C LEU A 48 -6.74 2.00 40.89
N ALA A 49 -6.38 1.56 39.71
CA ALA A 49 -5.07 1.01 39.38
C ALA A 49 -4.00 1.92 40.02
N THR A 50 -3.15 1.35 40.83
CA THR A 50 -2.08 2.09 41.50
C THR A 50 -1.05 2.58 40.51
N GLU A 51 -0.33 3.64 40.84
CA GLU A 51 0.75 4.15 39.95
C GLU A 51 1.79 3.06 39.63
N ASP A 52 2.00 2.10 40.53
CA ASP A 52 2.85 0.93 40.29
C ASP A 52 2.33 0.00 39.19
N ASP A 53 1.02 -0.14 39.04
CA ASP A 53 0.42 -0.89 37.92
C ASP A 53 0.60 -0.18 36.60
N LEU A 54 0.61 1.15 36.58
CA LEU A 54 0.89 1.96 35.37
C LEU A 54 2.37 1.90 34.98
N GLU A 55 3.30 1.84 35.92
CA GLU A 55 4.73 1.66 35.65
C GLU A 55 5.04 0.24 35.16
N ALA A 56 4.40 -0.79 35.67
CA ALA A 56 4.54 -2.16 35.23
C ALA A 56 4.03 -2.34 33.78
N PHE A 57 2.98 -1.62 33.39
CA PHE A 57 2.49 -1.58 31.99
C PHE A 57 3.44 -0.81 31.07
N SER A 58 4.09 0.24 31.57
CA SER A 58 5.04 1.05 30.81
C SER A 58 6.40 0.37 30.59
N SER A 59 6.85 -0.46 31.53
CA SER A 59 8.19 -1.06 31.49
C SER A 59 8.29 -2.33 30.62
N ASN A 60 7.17 -2.95 30.23
CA ASN A 60 7.18 -4.20 29.44
C ASN A 60 6.55 -4.08 28.04
N SER A 61 6.09 -2.93 27.64
CA SER A 61 5.65 -2.68 26.29
C SER A 61 6.85 -2.17 25.48
N LYS A 62 7.61 -3.09 24.84
CA LYS A 62 8.36 -2.71 23.63
C LYS A 62 7.36 -2.01 22.71
N PRO A 63 7.55 -0.72 22.40
CA PRO A 63 6.59 -0.05 21.54
C PRO A 63 6.47 -0.85 20.25
N TYR A 64 5.26 -1.31 19.94
CA TYR A 64 4.94 -2.02 18.70
C TYR A 64 5.04 -1.01 17.54
N GLN A 65 6.28 -0.76 17.10
CA GLN A 65 6.60 0.27 16.11
C GLN A 65 6.36 -0.18 14.67
N LEU A 66 6.21 -1.49 14.41
CA LEU A 66 6.11 -2.02 13.05
C LEU A 66 4.93 -1.45 12.25
N PRO A 67 3.70 -1.28 12.77
CA PRO A 67 2.63 -0.63 12.02
C PRO A 67 2.95 0.83 11.71
N VAL A 68 3.47 1.59 12.67
CA VAL A 68 3.81 3.01 12.48
C VAL A 68 4.86 3.20 11.38
N LEU A 69 5.89 2.36 11.33
CA LEU A 69 6.91 2.40 10.27
C LEU A 69 6.33 1.98 8.92
N ALA A 70 5.46 0.96 8.91
CA ALA A 70 4.78 0.56 7.69
C ALA A 70 3.92 1.70 7.14
N ASP A 71 3.11 2.33 7.99
CA ASP A 71 2.25 3.44 7.61
C ASP A 71 3.05 4.62 7.05
N SER A 72 4.15 5.01 7.71
CA SER A 72 5.06 6.08 7.24
C SER A 72 5.65 5.76 5.85
N ILE A 73 6.17 4.53 5.67
CA ILE A 73 6.71 4.07 4.38
C ILE A 73 5.64 4.13 3.29
N LEU A 74 4.43 3.69 3.59
CA LEU A 74 3.35 3.62 2.61
C LEU A 74 2.82 5.01 2.28
N GLU A 75 2.61 5.88 3.25
CA GLU A 75 2.22 7.28 3.04
C GLU A 75 3.24 8.00 2.16
N ARG A 76 4.52 7.86 2.48
CA ARG A 76 5.59 8.42 1.67
C ARG A 76 5.62 7.81 0.27
N GLY A 77 5.46 6.51 0.15
CA GLY A 77 5.37 5.81 -1.13
C GLY A 77 4.23 6.34 -2.00
N MET A 78 3.05 6.54 -1.41
CA MET A 78 1.88 7.09 -2.09
C MET A 78 2.11 8.52 -2.58
N SER A 79 2.80 9.36 -1.82
CA SER A 79 3.14 10.74 -2.22
C SER A 79 4.08 10.78 -3.43
N LEU A 80 4.79 9.70 -3.73
CA LEU A 80 5.73 9.57 -4.84
C LEU A 80 5.13 8.95 -6.12
N ILE A 81 3.84 8.63 -6.13
CA ILE A 81 3.18 8.09 -7.33
C ILE A 81 3.36 9.06 -8.51
N GLY A 82 3.70 8.50 -9.69
CA GLY A 82 4.01 9.28 -10.88
C GLY A 82 5.48 9.66 -11.03
N THR A 83 6.32 9.47 -9.99
CA THR A 83 7.77 9.68 -10.13
C THR A 83 8.32 8.75 -11.19
N ARG A 84 9.05 9.33 -12.16
CA ARG A 84 9.54 8.59 -13.34
C ARG A 84 10.44 7.42 -13.00
N TYR A 85 10.37 6.36 -13.80
CA TYR A 85 11.35 5.28 -13.73
C TYR A 85 12.71 5.74 -14.30
N ARG A 86 13.78 5.42 -13.58
CA ARG A 86 15.17 5.55 -14.06
C ARG A 86 15.98 4.35 -13.59
N PHE A 87 16.58 3.63 -14.52
CA PHE A 87 17.50 2.54 -14.17
C PHE A 87 18.67 3.09 -13.33
N GLY A 88 18.94 2.47 -12.18
CA GLY A 88 19.94 2.96 -11.21
C GLY A 88 19.48 4.17 -10.38
N GLY A 89 18.26 4.67 -10.58
CA GLY A 89 17.73 5.83 -9.86
C GLY A 89 17.39 5.52 -8.40
N THR A 90 17.64 6.50 -7.51
CA THR A 90 17.51 6.35 -6.04
C THR A 90 16.92 7.59 -5.38
N SER A 91 16.40 8.55 -6.12
CA SER A 91 15.87 9.81 -5.57
C SER A 91 14.64 10.31 -6.34
N GLU A 92 13.81 11.10 -5.69
CA GLU A 92 12.66 11.77 -6.31
C GLU A 92 13.06 12.62 -7.51
N LYS A 93 14.12 13.39 -7.37
CA LYS A 93 14.61 14.30 -8.40
C LYS A 93 15.11 13.57 -9.65
N SER A 94 15.82 12.47 -9.47
CA SER A 94 16.39 11.71 -10.58
C SER A 94 15.45 10.66 -11.15
N GLY A 95 14.46 10.20 -10.37
CA GLY A 95 13.62 9.03 -10.60
C GLY A 95 14.16 7.80 -9.88
N PHE A 96 13.41 6.72 -9.92
CA PHE A 96 13.71 5.47 -9.22
C PHE A 96 13.71 4.26 -10.15
N ASP A 97 14.58 3.28 -9.89
CA ASP A 97 14.28 1.90 -10.25
C ASP A 97 13.56 1.18 -9.09
N CYS A 98 13.18 -0.08 -9.26
CA CYS A 98 12.38 -0.80 -8.27
C CYS A 98 13.07 -0.91 -6.90
N SER A 99 14.34 -1.31 -6.85
CA SER A 99 15.09 -1.42 -5.59
C SER A 99 15.52 -0.08 -5.03
N GLY A 100 15.78 0.91 -5.88
CA GLY A 100 16.09 2.28 -5.46
C GLY A 100 14.91 2.97 -4.78
N PHE A 101 13.68 2.73 -5.26
CA PHE A 101 12.45 3.21 -4.62
C PHE A 101 12.28 2.61 -3.23
N ILE A 102 12.40 1.29 -3.11
CA ILE A 102 12.30 0.59 -1.82
C ILE A 102 13.38 1.07 -0.85
N GLY A 103 14.65 1.09 -1.30
CA GLY A 103 15.78 1.52 -0.47
C GLY A 103 15.67 2.98 -0.02
N TYR A 104 15.12 3.86 -0.86
CA TYR A 104 14.82 5.24 -0.50
C TYR A 104 13.80 5.29 0.64
N LEU A 105 12.64 4.66 0.49
CA LEU A 105 11.59 4.68 1.51
C LEU A 105 12.04 4.09 2.85
N PHE A 106 12.69 2.94 2.82
CA PHE A 106 13.15 2.30 4.06
C PHE A 106 14.23 3.12 4.78
N ARG A 107 15.10 3.81 4.04
CA ARG A 107 16.10 4.69 4.62
C ARG A 107 15.48 5.94 5.26
N GLU A 108 14.60 6.64 4.52
CA GLU A 108 14.03 7.91 4.98
C GLU A 108 13.01 7.69 6.12
N GLU A 109 12.18 6.65 6.05
CA GLU A 109 11.07 6.46 6.96
C GLU A 109 11.36 5.49 8.11
N ALA A 110 12.24 4.52 7.91
CA ALA A 110 12.57 3.51 8.91
C ALA A 110 14.04 3.52 9.36
N GLY A 111 14.88 4.43 8.83
CA GLY A 111 16.30 4.47 9.14
C GLY A 111 17.07 3.20 8.73
N MET A 112 16.49 2.41 7.83
CA MET A 112 17.02 1.10 7.43
C MET A 112 17.77 1.18 6.10
N THR A 113 19.01 0.70 6.06
CA THR A 113 19.76 0.55 4.82
C THR A 113 19.54 -0.85 4.26
N LEU A 114 18.81 -0.95 3.16
CA LEU A 114 18.63 -2.18 2.40
C LEU A 114 19.65 -2.32 1.27
N PRO A 115 19.99 -3.54 0.84
CA PRO A 115 20.86 -3.76 -0.30
C PRO A 115 20.37 -3.06 -1.57
N ARG A 116 21.30 -2.61 -2.41
CA ARG A 116 20.97 -1.79 -3.58
C ARG A 116 20.20 -2.55 -4.67
N SER A 117 20.40 -3.82 -4.80
CA SER A 117 19.77 -4.61 -5.86
C SER A 117 18.67 -5.55 -5.33
N THR A 118 17.66 -5.83 -6.16
CA THR A 118 16.64 -6.83 -5.82
C THR A 118 17.21 -8.22 -5.57
N ARG A 119 18.35 -8.55 -6.22
CA ARG A 119 19.03 -9.83 -6.05
C ARG A 119 19.67 -10.00 -4.66
N GLU A 120 20.13 -8.93 -4.09
CA GLU A 120 20.67 -8.89 -2.72
C GLU A 120 19.54 -8.70 -1.71
N MET A 121 18.55 -7.87 -2.04
CA MET A 121 17.41 -7.59 -1.17
C MET A 121 16.59 -8.84 -0.83
N ILE A 122 16.42 -9.77 -1.77
CA ILE A 122 15.72 -11.03 -1.52
C ILE A 122 16.47 -11.93 -0.52
N ASN A 123 17.77 -11.72 -0.32
CA ASN A 123 18.61 -12.51 0.58
C ASN A 123 18.80 -11.87 1.97
N VAL A 124 18.18 -10.72 2.26
CA VAL A 124 18.24 -10.13 3.62
C VAL A 124 17.72 -11.13 4.65
N ASP A 125 18.29 -11.11 5.85
CA ASP A 125 17.91 -12.00 6.95
C ASP A 125 16.62 -11.51 7.64
N ALA A 126 15.53 -11.48 6.86
CA ALA A 126 14.20 -11.12 7.30
C ALA A 126 13.24 -12.31 7.18
N PRO A 127 12.23 -12.42 8.05
CA PRO A 127 11.25 -13.50 7.99
C PRO A 127 10.56 -13.56 6.62
N LYS A 128 10.50 -14.77 6.03
CA LYS A 128 9.67 -15.04 4.86
C LYS A 128 8.19 -15.02 5.25
N VAL A 129 7.37 -14.46 4.37
CA VAL A 129 5.94 -14.30 4.60
C VAL A 129 5.15 -15.07 3.54
N ALA A 130 4.26 -15.95 3.98
CA ALA A 130 3.33 -16.62 3.08
C ALA A 130 2.35 -15.60 2.45
N ARG A 131 1.96 -15.80 1.21
CA ARG A 131 1.10 -14.86 0.45
C ARG A 131 -0.20 -14.53 1.17
N ASN A 132 -0.79 -15.47 1.89
CA ASN A 132 -2.03 -15.28 2.67
C ASN A 132 -1.80 -14.63 4.05
N LYS A 133 -0.55 -14.30 4.40
CA LYS A 133 -0.17 -13.64 5.66
C LYS A 133 0.55 -12.32 5.43
N LEU A 134 0.45 -11.78 4.22
CA LEU A 134 1.01 -10.48 3.88
C LEU A 134 0.39 -9.38 4.73
N LYS A 135 1.23 -8.45 5.14
CA LYS A 135 0.84 -7.23 5.86
C LYS A 135 1.41 -6.00 5.16
N PRO A 136 0.77 -4.82 5.26
CA PRO A 136 1.32 -3.58 4.75
C PRO A 136 2.79 -3.39 5.15
N GLY A 137 3.64 -2.98 4.21
CA GLY A 137 5.08 -2.83 4.40
C GLY A 137 5.93 -4.07 4.08
N ASP A 138 5.34 -5.25 3.82
CA ASP A 138 6.09 -6.42 3.39
C ASP A 138 6.69 -6.22 2.00
N LEU A 139 7.94 -6.64 1.80
CA LEU A 139 8.61 -6.63 0.51
C LEU A 139 8.13 -7.82 -0.34
N LEU A 140 7.80 -7.55 -1.58
CA LEU A 140 7.38 -8.53 -2.58
C LEU A 140 8.46 -8.68 -3.65
N PHE A 141 8.75 -9.90 -4.05
CA PHE A 141 9.77 -10.19 -5.06
C PHE A 141 9.17 -10.96 -6.24
N PHE A 142 9.59 -10.57 -7.45
CA PHE A 142 9.03 -11.10 -8.70
C PHE A 142 10.13 -11.49 -9.71
N SER A 143 9.83 -12.50 -10.55
CA SER A 143 10.63 -12.88 -11.72
C SER A 143 9.96 -12.39 -13.00
N THR A 144 10.16 -11.12 -13.34
CA THR A 144 9.51 -10.46 -14.48
C THR A 144 10.19 -10.74 -15.84
N ASN A 145 11.39 -11.34 -15.82
CA ASN A 145 12.19 -11.65 -17.01
C ASN A 145 12.10 -13.12 -17.46
N GLY A 146 11.21 -13.91 -16.87
CA GLY A 146 10.97 -15.31 -17.23
C GLY A 146 12.09 -16.29 -16.89
N ARG A 147 13.14 -15.88 -16.16
CA ARG A 147 14.32 -16.70 -15.84
C ARG A 147 14.28 -17.35 -14.46
N GLY A 148 13.15 -17.30 -13.75
CA GLY A 148 12.99 -17.85 -12.40
C GLY A 148 13.79 -17.12 -11.31
N ARG A 149 14.63 -16.14 -11.66
CA ARG A 149 15.41 -15.34 -10.71
C ARG A 149 14.73 -13.98 -10.47
N VAL A 150 14.88 -13.46 -9.24
CA VAL A 150 14.32 -12.15 -8.92
C VAL A 150 14.87 -11.07 -9.85
N SER A 151 13.98 -10.25 -10.36
CA SER A 151 14.28 -9.13 -11.27
C SER A 151 13.48 -7.87 -10.95
N HIS A 152 12.50 -7.97 -10.07
CA HIS A 152 11.65 -6.86 -9.66
C HIS A 152 11.20 -7.00 -8.21
N ALA A 153 10.88 -5.86 -7.56
CA ALA A 153 10.36 -5.83 -6.21
C ALA A 153 9.38 -4.68 -6.02
N GLY A 154 8.51 -4.81 -5.01
CA GLY A 154 7.54 -3.82 -4.57
C GLY A 154 7.26 -3.93 -3.08
N ILE A 155 6.40 -3.05 -2.55
CA ILE A 155 5.96 -3.01 -1.16
C ILE A 155 4.46 -3.26 -1.11
N TYR A 156 4.03 -4.22 -0.30
CA TYR A 156 2.62 -4.55 -0.13
C TYR A 156 1.86 -3.44 0.60
N LEU A 157 0.69 -3.06 0.06
CA LEU A 157 -0.18 -2.02 0.62
C LEU A 157 -1.32 -2.59 1.48
N GLY A 158 -1.71 -3.81 1.24
CA GLY A 158 -2.98 -4.39 1.68
C GLY A 158 -3.89 -4.71 0.49
N ASP A 159 -4.99 -5.41 0.69
CA ASP A 159 -6.05 -5.67 -0.30
C ASP A 159 -5.56 -6.16 -1.67
N ASN A 160 -4.56 -7.04 -1.66
CA ASN A 160 -3.87 -7.52 -2.86
C ASN A 160 -3.20 -6.41 -3.71
N GLN A 161 -2.99 -5.23 -3.17
CA GLN A 161 -2.30 -4.15 -3.86
C GLN A 161 -0.86 -4.00 -3.39
N PHE A 162 -0.01 -3.48 -4.27
CA PHE A 162 1.38 -3.14 -3.94
C PHE A 162 1.86 -1.93 -4.74
N ILE A 163 2.77 -1.18 -4.15
CA ILE A 163 3.41 -0.02 -4.78
C ILE A 163 4.83 -0.38 -5.21
N HIS A 164 5.23 0.10 -6.37
CA HIS A 164 6.56 -0.15 -6.91
C HIS A 164 6.95 0.90 -7.95
N SER A 165 8.24 1.06 -8.22
CA SER A 165 8.70 1.75 -9.43
C SER A 165 8.79 0.72 -10.57
N SER A 166 7.83 0.78 -11.49
CA SER A 166 7.59 -0.25 -12.49
C SER A 166 8.65 -0.29 -13.60
N SER A 167 8.43 0.45 -14.70
CA SER A 167 9.37 0.52 -15.81
C SER A 167 9.24 1.86 -16.53
N ARG A 168 10.20 2.17 -17.40
CA ARG A 168 10.12 3.38 -18.24
C ARG A 168 8.85 3.43 -19.09
N ARG A 169 8.38 2.27 -19.58
CA ARG A 169 7.16 2.16 -20.40
C ARG A 169 5.90 2.31 -19.55
N SER A 170 5.92 1.87 -18.29
CA SER A 170 4.76 1.85 -17.40
C SER A 170 4.62 3.10 -16.53
N GLY A 171 5.51 4.10 -16.68
CA GLY A 171 5.36 5.41 -16.06
C GLY A 171 6.04 5.59 -14.69
N GLY A 172 6.76 4.61 -14.14
CA GLY A 172 7.50 4.78 -12.88
C GLY A 172 6.74 4.29 -11.64
N VAL A 173 6.67 5.11 -10.59
CA VAL A 173 6.02 4.74 -9.32
C VAL A 173 4.51 4.64 -9.51
N ARG A 174 3.94 3.48 -9.18
CA ARG A 174 2.52 3.18 -9.35
C ARG A 174 2.06 2.05 -8.44
N ILE A 175 0.76 1.86 -8.38
CA ILE A 175 0.11 0.73 -7.71
C ILE A 175 -0.32 -0.29 -8.77
N ASP A 176 -0.08 -1.57 -8.49
CA ASP A 176 -0.59 -2.71 -9.24
C ASP A 176 -1.20 -3.74 -8.29
N SER A 177 -1.95 -4.72 -8.82
CA SER A 177 -2.61 -5.76 -8.06
C SER A 177 -1.87 -7.09 -8.13
N LEU A 178 -1.67 -7.75 -6.98
CA LEU A 178 -1.21 -9.14 -6.91
C LEU A 178 -2.23 -10.12 -7.50
N GLY A 179 -3.51 -9.71 -7.63
CA GLY A 179 -4.56 -10.47 -8.29
C GLY A 179 -4.41 -10.52 -9.81
N ASP A 180 -3.67 -9.58 -10.41
CA ASP A 180 -3.44 -9.58 -11.84
C ASP A 180 -2.65 -10.82 -12.27
N ARG A 181 -3.07 -11.42 -13.38
CA ARG A 181 -2.47 -12.66 -13.91
C ARG A 181 -0.95 -12.55 -14.08
N TYR A 182 -0.46 -11.41 -14.53
CA TYR A 182 0.98 -11.16 -14.72
C TYR A 182 1.72 -11.19 -13.38
N TRP A 183 1.27 -10.39 -12.42
CA TRP A 183 1.93 -10.29 -11.11
C TRP A 183 1.79 -11.57 -10.28
N SER A 184 0.61 -12.20 -10.33
CA SER A 184 0.37 -13.48 -9.65
C SER A 184 1.31 -14.60 -10.16
N LYS A 185 1.55 -14.66 -11.49
CA LYS A 185 2.40 -15.66 -12.12
C LYS A 185 3.90 -15.41 -11.88
N THR A 186 4.31 -14.16 -11.74
CA THR A 186 5.71 -13.77 -11.58
C THR A 186 6.16 -13.65 -10.13
N PHE A 187 5.24 -13.72 -9.17
CA PHE A 187 5.55 -13.67 -7.74
C PHE A 187 6.43 -14.84 -7.31
N ILE A 188 7.50 -14.55 -6.55
CA ILE A 188 8.44 -15.54 -6.01
C ILE A 188 8.21 -15.73 -4.52
N GLU A 189 8.43 -14.69 -3.72
CA GLU A 189 8.31 -14.70 -2.26
C GLU A 189 8.10 -13.30 -1.71
N ALA A 190 7.77 -13.22 -0.42
CA ALA A 190 7.73 -11.99 0.33
C ALA A 190 8.56 -12.07 1.60
N LYS A 191 9.04 -10.91 2.07
CA LYS A 191 9.80 -10.77 3.32
C LYS A 191 9.31 -9.60 4.16
N ARG A 192 9.28 -9.79 5.47
CA ARG A 192 8.95 -8.75 6.45
C ARG A 192 10.21 -8.02 6.90
N ALA A 193 10.77 -7.17 6.03
CA ALA A 193 12.02 -6.46 6.30
C ALA A 193 11.92 -5.53 7.51
N LEU A 194 10.76 -4.95 7.80
CA LEU A 194 10.54 -4.11 8.98
C LEU A 194 10.76 -4.83 10.32
N ALA A 195 10.72 -6.17 10.34
CA ALA A 195 11.08 -6.93 11.54
C ALA A 195 12.56 -6.77 11.94
N MET A 196 13.41 -6.26 11.04
CA MET A 196 14.81 -5.95 11.30
C MET A 196 15.04 -4.48 11.70
N ALA A 197 13.98 -3.66 11.75
CA ALA A 197 14.13 -2.25 12.08
C ALA A 197 14.74 -2.07 13.49
N PRO A 198 15.65 -1.10 13.66
CA PRO A 198 16.19 -0.78 14.98
C PRO A 198 15.07 -0.40 15.94
N THR A 199 15.09 -0.95 17.15
CA THR A 199 14.06 -0.71 18.17
C THR A 199 14.09 0.71 18.78
N ASN A 200 15.10 1.53 18.42
CA ASN A 200 15.35 2.86 19.00
C ASN A 200 15.37 3.94 17.92
N ILE A 201 14.25 4.14 17.19
CA ILE A 201 14.07 5.39 16.46
C ILE A 201 13.26 6.32 17.36
N ALA A 202 13.92 6.93 18.34
CA ALA A 202 13.41 8.13 18.99
C ALA A 202 13.38 9.23 17.91
N ARG A 203 12.20 9.64 17.48
CA ARG A 203 12.05 10.87 16.70
C ARG A 203 12.34 12.05 17.65
N ASN A 204 13.47 12.71 17.44
CA ASN A 204 13.68 14.07 17.96
C ASN A 204 12.78 15.04 17.20
#